data_ab7147c1dacdc9aaa43267b72488a8dd
#
_entry.id   ab7147c1dacdc9aaa43267b72488a8dd
#
_cell.length_a   1.000
_cell.length_b   1.000
_cell.length_c   1.000
_cell.angle_alpha   90.00
_cell.angle_beta   90.00
_cell.angle_gamma   90.00
#
_symmetry.space_group_name_H-M   'P 1'
#
loop_
_entity.id
_entity.type
_entity.pdbx_description
1 polymer ?
#
loop_
_entity_poly.entity_id
_entity_poly.type
_entity_poly.pdbx_seq_one_letter_code
_entity_poly.pdbx_strand_id
1 'polypeptide(L)'
;MSINLYLIGIGFGDAKHVTEEAAKTIKSCNLILIGKKKDEKSEIADLKKNICKSFIKINSVKFKEFIIPERQLPNKKYINSVIDWHDDIAKTWVDIIKKYTSSTARRNINVGIPIWGDPSLYDSSQRIASRVKNTLHHTSIKLIPGLSSIQLLVSAFGIPFNEIGKSVLITTGRLLKERGWPDGTETIYVVLDGECSFTFLKDSNIYIWWAAYLGMKEQTLIKGEVPKIGKEIIKTRNTLRSDKGWILDVYKLQRLIRN
;
A
#
# COMPACT_ATOMS: atom_id res chain seq x y z
N MET A 1 -8.08 -14.39 27.27
CA MET A 1 -8.42 -13.21 26.45
C MET A 1 -7.97 -13.50 25.03
N SER A 2 -8.85 -13.34 24.04
CA SER A 2 -8.49 -13.55 22.61
C SER A 2 -8.39 -12.21 21.89
N ILE A 3 -7.48 -12.15 20.89
CA ILE A 3 -7.25 -10.99 20.06
C ILE A 3 -7.51 -11.39 18.60
N ASN A 4 -8.35 -10.65 17.91
CA ASN A 4 -8.54 -10.77 16.48
C ASN A 4 -7.84 -9.59 15.81
N LEU A 5 -6.76 -9.84 15.10
CA LEU A 5 -5.99 -8.85 14.36
C LEU A 5 -6.42 -8.85 12.89
N TYR A 6 -7.06 -7.77 12.47
CA TYR A 6 -7.56 -7.59 11.11
C TYR A 6 -6.61 -6.69 10.31
N LEU A 7 -6.06 -7.20 9.21
CA LEU A 7 -5.33 -6.43 8.22
C LEU A 7 -6.34 -6.00 7.16
N ILE A 8 -6.76 -4.74 7.19
CA ILE A 8 -7.94 -4.26 6.46
C ILE A 8 -7.52 -3.45 5.25
N GLY A 9 -7.74 -3.99 4.05
CA GLY A 9 -7.56 -3.24 2.81
C GLY A 9 -8.61 -2.14 2.69
N ILE A 10 -8.15 -0.88 2.60
CA ILE A 10 -9.03 0.28 2.54
C ILE A 10 -9.05 0.97 1.16
N GLY A 11 -8.50 0.31 0.13
CA GLY A 11 -8.36 0.93 -1.18
C GLY A 11 -7.42 2.14 -1.16
N PHE A 12 -7.64 3.09 -2.05
CA PHE A 12 -6.84 4.31 -2.16
C PHE A 12 -7.74 5.55 -2.13
N GLY A 13 -7.45 6.47 -1.21
CA GLY A 13 -7.89 7.86 -1.19
C GLY A 13 -9.37 8.16 -0.97
N ASP A 14 -10.28 7.23 -1.28
CA ASP A 14 -11.73 7.45 -1.20
C ASP A 14 -12.42 6.30 -0.45
N ALA A 15 -13.37 6.65 0.41
CA ALA A 15 -14.18 5.68 1.16
C ALA A 15 -15.01 4.75 0.24
N LYS A 16 -15.35 5.16 -0.98
CA LYS A 16 -16.05 4.32 -1.98
C LYS A 16 -15.21 3.13 -2.45
N HIS A 17 -13.89 3.14 -2.24
CA HIS A 17 -13.00 2.02 -2.57
C HIS A 17 -12.91 0.97 -1.45
N VAL A 18 -13.55 1.23 -0.31
CA VAL A 18 -13.60 0.28 0.81
C VAL A 18 -14.67 -0.75 0.54
N THR A 19 -14.30 -2.04 0.62
CA THR A 19 -15.26 -3.13 0.44
C THR A 19 -16.28 -3.17 1.59
N GLU A 20 -17.45 -3.74 1.35
CA GLU A 20 -18.46 -3.89 2.41
C GLU A 20 -17.94 -4.71 3.59
N GLU A 21 -17.12 -5.76 3.34
CA GLU A 21 -16.47 -6.55 4.39
C GLU A 21 -15.51 -5.70 5.21
N ALA A 22 -14.68 -4.86 4.55
CA ALA A 22 -13.77 -3.95 5.22
C ALA A 22 -14.53 -2.93 6.09
N ALA A 23 -15.60 -2.34 5.57
CA ALA A 23 -16.44 -1.41 6.32
C ALA A 23 -17.10 -2.06 7.55
N LYS A 24 -17.63 -3.27 7.41
CA LYS A 24 -18.18 -4.05 8.54
C LYS A 24 -17.10 -4.37 9.58
N THR A 25 -15.92 -4.76 9.12
CA THR A 25 -14.78 -5.07 10.00
C THR A 25 -14.31 -3.82 10.75
N ILE A 26 -14.17 -2.68 10.09
CA ILE A 26 -13.82 -1.39 10.73
C ILE A 26 -14.82 -1.07 11.87
N LYS A 27 -16.12 -1.21 11.62
CA LYS A 27 -17.16 -0.99 12.63
C LYS A 27 -17.07 -1.93 13.83
N SER A 28 -16.61 -3.16 13.62
CA SER A 28 -16.48 -4.19 14.66
C SER A 28 -15.21 -4.06 15.50
N CYS A 29 -14.24 -3.23 15.09
CA CYS A 29 -13.00 -3.03 15.83
C CYS A 29 -13.22 -2.33 17.16
N ASN A 30 -12.46 -2.74 18.17
CA ASN A 30 -12.37 -2.04 19.46
C ASN A 30 -11.21 -1.02 19.44
N LEU A 31 -10.16 -1.36 18.70
CA LEU A 31 -8.95 -0.57 18.55
C LEU A 31 -8.51 -0.55 17.07
N ILE A 32 -8.19 0.62 16.54
CA ILE A 32 -7.58 0.77 15.22
C ILE A 32 -6.21 1.42 15.40
N LEU A 33 -5.16 0.80 14.84
CA LEU A 33 -3.79 1.30 14.87
C LEU A 33 -3.47 2.03 13.57
N ILE A 34 -3.01 3.27 13.67
CA ILE A 34 -2.62 4.10 12.53
C ILE A 34 -1.13 4.43 12.63
N GLY A 35 -0.33 3.87 11.74
CA GLY A 35 1.08 4.22 11.64
C GLY A 35 1.28 5.55 10.92
N LYS A 36 2.17 6.41 11.46
CA LYS A 36 2.62 7.65 10.84
C LYS A 36 4.14 7.71 10.84
N LYS A 37 4.74 8.31 9.84
CA LYS A 37 6.17 8.57 9.83
C LYS A 37 6.47 9.81 10.67
N LYS A 38 7.69 9.87 11.22
CA LYS A 38 8.11 10.94 12.14
C LYS A 38 8.11 12.31 11.48
N ASP A 39 8.61 12.39 10.23
CA ASP A 39 8.87 13.64 9.52
C ASP A 39 7.85 13.95 8.41
N GLU A 40 6.86 13.06 8.15
CA GLU A 40 5.79 13.35 7.20
C GLU A 40 4.69 14.18 7.87
N LYS A 41 4.24 15.25 7.17
CA LYS A 41 2.93 15.85 7.47
C LYS A 41 1.96 14.70 7.67
N SER A 42 1.18 14.72 8.74
CA SER A 42 0.28 13.63 9.17
C SER A 42 -0.79 13.22 8.13
N GLU A 43 -0.77 13.84 6.95
CA GLU A 43 -1.79 13.76 5.89
C GLU A 43 -2.15 12.33 5.50
N ILE A 44 -1.17 11.43 5.29
CA ILE A 44 -1.45 10.02 4.95
C ILE A 44 -2.11 9.28 6.12
N ALA A 45 -1.65 9.52 7.33
CA ALA A 45 -2.23 8.91 8.53
C ALA A 45 -3.64 9.46 8.79
N ASP A 46 -3.84 10.76 8.62
CA ASP A 46 -5.13 11.43 8.77
C ASP A 46 -6.12 10.94 7.72
N LEU A 47 -5.68 10.75 6.47
CA LEU A 47 -6.51 10.20 5.40
C LEU A 47 -6.99 8.78 5.73
N LYS A 48 -6.10 7.89 6.18
CA LYS A 48 -6.50 6.55 6.66
C LYS A 48 -7.53 6.62 7.79
N LYS A 49 -7.29 7.51 8.76
CA LYS A 49 -8.16 7.71 9.90
C LYS A 49 -9.54 8.24 9.48
N ASN A 50 -9.57 9.19 8.56
CA ASN A 50 -10.80 9.79 8.05
C ASN A 50 -11.63 8.77 7.24
N ILE A 51 -10.99 7.95 6.39
CA ILE A 51 -11.66 6.84 5.70
C ILE A 51 -12.28 5.88 6.73
N CYS A 52 -11.54 5.45 7.75
CA CYS A 52 -12.11 4.58 8.77
C CYS A 52 -13.26 5.23 9.54
N LYS A 53 -13.11 6.51 9.90
CA LYS A 53 -14.15 7.27 10.64
C LYS A 53 -15.44 7.43 9.86
N SER A 54 -15.40 7.51 8.52
CA SER A 54 -16.61 7.66 7.69
C SER A 54 -17.58 6.49 7.83
N PHE A 55 -17.12 5.33 8.30
CA PHE A 55 -17.95 4.15 8.55
C PHE A 55 -18.43 4.02 10.01
N ILE A 56 -17.88 4.81 10.94
CA ILE A 56 -18.14 4.68 12.38
C ILE A 56 -19.10 5.80 12.82
N LYS A 57 -20.31 5.42 13.22
CA LYS A 57 -21.36 6.39 13.61
C LYS A 57 -21.22 6.98 15.02
N ILE A 58 -20.53 6.29 15.95
CA ILE A 58 -20.41 6.66 17.35
C ILE A 58 -18.96 6.37 17.81
N ASN A 59 -18.46 7.09 18.82
CA ASN A 59 -17.11 6.94 19.40
C ASN A 59 -16.86 5.56 20.08
N SER A 60 -17.31 4.47 19.45
CA SER A 60 -17.18 3.10 19.94
C SER A 60 -15.82 2.47 19.65
N VAL A 61 -15.07 3.04 18.71
CA VAL A 61 -13.78 2.52 18.25
C VAL A 61 -12.66 3.46 18.69
N LYS A 62 -11.66 2.92 19.39
CA LYS A 62 -10.50 3.69 19.80
C LYS A 62 -9.45 3.72 18.70
N PHE A 63 -9.03 4.91 18.28
CA PHE A 63 -7.90 5.09 17.37
C PHE A 63 -6.63 5.33 18.17
N LYS A 64 -5.56 4.63 17.81
CA LYS A 64 -4.23 4.85 18.35
C LYS A 64 -3.23 5.06 17.24
N GLU A 65 -2.68 6.26 17.18
CA GLU A 65 -1.56 6.59 16.30
C GLU A 65 -0.24 6.14 16.95
N PHE A 66 0.70 5.71 16.12
CA PHE A 66 2.06 5.37 16.54
C PHE A 66 3.06 5.82 15.47
N ILE A 67 4.27 6.14 15.91
CA ILE A 67 5.38 6.44 14.99
C ILE A 67 5.89 5.12 14.44
N ILE A 68 5.94 5.01 13.11
CA ILE A 68 6.58 3.88 12.43
C ILE A 68 8.08 4.00 12.66
N PRO A 69 8.75 2.99 13.23
CA PRO A 69 10.20 2.99 13.40
C PRO A 69 10.92 3.25 12.07
N GLU A 70 12.01 3.99 12.12
CA GLU A 70 12.84 4.23 10.94
C GLU A 70 13.62 2.97 10.58
N ARG A 71 13.59 2.62 9.28
CA ARG A 71 14.40 1.50 8.79
C ARG A 71 15.86 1.93 8.70
N GLN A 72 16.72 1.29 9.48
CA GLN A 72 18.17 1.55 9.44
C GLN A 72 18.81 0.89 8.21
N LEU A 73 19.46 1.69 7.38
CA LEU A 73 20.07 1.24 6.12
C LEU A 73 21.58 0.97 6.15
N PRO A 74 22.40 1.52 7.07
CA PRO A 74 23.85 1.39 6.93
C PRO A 74 24.34 -0.02 7.30
N ASN A 75 25.17 -0.60 6.44
CA ASN A 75 25.97 -1.82 6.63
C ASN A 75 25.24 -3.17 6.75
N LYS A 76 23.93 -3.24 6.55
CA LYS A 76 23.18 -4.51 6.51
C LYS A 76 22.70 -4.83 5.10
N LYS A 77 22.70 -6.11 4.72
CA LYS A 77 21.99 -6.56 3.52
C LYS A 77 20.53 -6.09 3.60
N TYR A 78 19.97 -5.61 2.49
CA TYR A 78 18.61 -5.06 2.39
C TYR A 78 17.54 -5.90 3.13
N ILE A 79 17.57 -7.22 2.94
CA ILE A 79 16.61 -8.16 3.55
C ILE A 79 16.71 -8.13 5.10
N ASN A 80 17.91 -8.10 5.67
CA ASN A 80 18.09 -8.08 7.12
C ASN A 80 17.56 -6.77 7.74
N SER A 81 17.79 -5.63 7.08
CA SER A 81 17.23 -4.35 7.54
C SER A 81 15.69 -4.32 7.51
N VAL A 82 15.08 -5.04 6.57
CA VAL A 82 13.61 -5.18 6.50
C VAL A 82 13.10 -6.09 7.63
N ILE A 83 13.81 -7.17 7.94
CA ILE A 83 13.44 -8.10 9.03
C ILE A 83 13.45 -7.37 10.37
N ASP A 84 14.56 -6.69 10.70
CA ASP A 84 14.70 -5.92 11.95
C ASP A 84 13.58 -4.84 12.05
N TRP A 85 13.31 -4.14 10.96
CA TRP A 85 12.25 -3.14 10.91
C TRP A 85 10.85 -3.73 11.15
N HIS A 86 10.57 -4.94 10.65
CA HIS A 86 9.32 -5.65 10.95
C HIS A 86 9.22 -6.01 12.43
N ASP A 87 10.33 -6.39 13.07
CA ASP A 87 10.37 -6.73 14.49
C ASP A 87 10.09 -5.50 15.36
N ASP A 88 10.66 -4.35 15.01
CA ASP A 88 10.42 -3.08 15.71
C ASP A 88 8.96 -2.63 15.62
N ILE A 89 8.35 -2.74 14.43
CA ILE A 89 6.92 -2.43 14.25
C ILE A 89 6.06 -3.42 15.05
N ALA A 90 6.37 -4.71 15.00
CA ALA A 90 5.61 -5.72 15.73
C ALA A 90 5.66 -5.47 17.24
N LYS A 91 6.83 -5.12 17.79
CA LYS A 91 6.98 -4.72 19.19
C LYS A 91 6.08 -3.54 19.53
N THR A 92 6.07 -2.51 18.69
CA THR A 92 5.20 -1.34 18.86
C THR A 92 3.72 -1.72 18.88
N TRP A 93 3.28 -2.60 17.97
CA TRP A 93 1.88 -3.09 17.98
C TRP A 93 1.57 -3.87 19.23
N VAL A 94 2.47 -4.77 19.66
CA VAL A 94 2.33 -5.56 20.89
C VAL A 94 2.15 -4.65 22.11
N ASP A 95 3.00 -3.63 22.27
CA ASP A 95 2.96 -2.72 23.41
C ASP A 95 1.63 -1.93 23.46
N ILE A 96 1.16 -1.45 22.32
CA ILE A 96 -0.12 -0.74 22.23
C ILE A 96 -1.29 -1.68 22.56
N ILE A 97 -1.28 -2.88 22.00
CA ILE A 97 -2.34 -3.88 22.26
C ILE A 97 -2.36 -4.27 23.73
N LYS A 98 -1.21 -4.57 24.33
CA LYS A 98 -1.10 -4.88 25.77
C LYS A 98 -1.65 -3.74 26.64
N LYS A 99 -1.26 -2.50 26.35
CA LYS A 99 -1.77 -1.32 27.08
C LYS A 99 -3.29 -1.18 26.95
N TYR A 100 -3.84 -1.43 25.76
CA TYR A 100 -5.28 -1.39 25.55
C TYR A 100 -5.98 -2.53 26.31
N THR A 101 -5.46 -3.74 26.23
CA THR A 101 -6.05 -4.93 26.89
C THR A 101 -6.06 -4.81 28.40
N SER A 102 -5.01 -4.21 29.01
CA SER A 102 -4.97 -3.93 30.45
C SER A 102 -5.96 -2.86 30.92
N SER A 103 -6.46 -2.03 30.00
CA SER A 103 -7.41 -0.93 30.30
C SER A 103 -8.87 -1.29 30.05
N THR A 104 -9.18 -2.56 29.70
CA THR A 104 -10.54 -2.99 29.36
C THR A 104 -10.88 -4.35 29.99
N ALA A 105 -12.12 -4.53 30.39
CA ALA A 105 -12.66 -5.82 30.87
C ALA A 105 -13.08 -6.77 29.74
N ARG A 106 -12.89 -6.39 28.47
CA ARG A 106 -13.28 -7.20 27.30
C ARG A 106 -12.44 -8.48 27.22
N ARG A 107 -13.10 -9.62 27.02
CA ARG A 107 -12.41 -10.92 26.82
C ARG A 107 -11.98 -11.15 25.36
N ASN A 108 -12.70 -10.55 24.39
CA ASN A 108 -12.43 -10.65 22.97
C ASN A 108 -12.19 -9.24 22.42
N ILE A 109 -11.07 -9.03 21.77
CA ILE A 109 -10.65 -7.72 21.28
C ILE A 109 -10.36 -7.78 19.80
N ASN A 110 -11.05 -6.94 19.04
CA ASN A 110 -10.85 -6.76 17.60
C ASN A 110 -9.92 -5.56 17.37
N VAL A 111 -8.75 -5.81 16.79
CA VAL A 111 -7.74 -4.80 16.45
C VAL A 111 -7.66 -4.67 14.95
N GLY A 112 -7.90 -3.48 14.41
CA GLY A 112 -7.82 -3.19 12.98
C GLY A 112 -6.52 -2.46 12.61
N ILE A 113 -5.91 -2.88 11.51
CA ILE A 113 -4.77 -2.22 10.87
C ILE A 113 -5.22 -1.84 9.46
N PRO A 114 -5.57 -0.59 9.18
CA PRO A 114 -5.93 -0.15 7.83
C PRO A 114 -4.69 -0.06 6.92
N ILE A 115 -4.78 -0.71 5.77
CA ILE A 115 -3.71 -0.87 4.81
C ILE A 115 -4.14 -0.25 3.48
N TRP A 116 -3.27 0.55 2.86
CA TRP A 116 -3.49 1.06 1.53
C TRP A 116 -3.60 -0.07 0.51
N GLY A 117 -4.64 -0.02 -0.31
CA GLY A 117 -4.90 -1.04 -1.31
C GLY A 117 -5.35 -2.34 -0.70
N ASP A 118 -4.65 -3.40 -1.03
CA ASP A 118 -4.88 -4.77 -0.58
C ASP A 118 -3.71 -5.29 0.28
N PRO A 119 -3.96 -5.89 1.46
CA PRO A 119 -2.90 -6.37 2.35
C PRO A 119 -2.08 -7.54 1.78
N SER A 120 -2.53 -8.19 0.71
CA SER A 120 -1.81 -9.28 0.05
C SER A 120 -0.79 -8.82 -0.99
N LEU A 121 -0.89 -7.55 -1.46
CA LEU A 121 -0.09 -7.05 -2.58
C LEU A 121 1.03 -6.11 -2.11
N TYR A 122 2.28 -6.59 -2.11
CA TYR A 122 3.49 -5.82 -1.75
C TYR A 122 3.40 -5.06 -0.42
N ASP A 123 2.71 -5.64 0.56
CA ASP A 123 2.59 -5.12 1.91
C ASP A 123 3.29 -6.01 2.94
N SER A 124 3.80 -5.40 4.01
CA SER A 124 4.54 -6.11 5.06
C SER A 124 3.69 -6.50 6.27
N SER A 125 2.46 -6.00 6.36
CA SER A 125 1.64 -6.11 7.58
C SER A 125 1.35 -7.55 7.99
N GLN A 126 1.21 -8.49 7.04
CA GLN A 126 1.02 -9.90 7.34
C GLN A 126 2.24 -10.51 8.04
N ARG A 127 3.45 -10.15 7.60
CA ARG A 127 4.71 -10.60 8.22
C ARG A 127 4.89 -10.01 9.61
N ILE A 128 4.49 -8.75 9.80
CA ILE A 128 4.48 -8.06 11.08
C ILE A 128 3.45 -8.69 12.02
N ALA A 129 2.23 -8.92 11.54
CA ALA A 129 1.15 -9.57 12.31
C ALA A 129 1.53 -10.97 12.80
N SER A 130 2.26 -11.75 11.99
CA SER A 130 2.77 -13.06 12.38
C SER A 130 3.70 -12.97 13.60
N ARG A 131 4.57 -11.94 13.67
CA ARG A 131 5.43 -11.67 14.84
C ARG A 131 4.62 -11.28 16.07
N VAL A 132 3.60 -10.46 15.89
CA VAL A 132 2.66 -10.11 16.98
C VAL A 132 1.98 -11.37 17.52
N LYS A 133 1.50 -12.27 16.65
CA LYS A 133 0.89 -13.54 17.04
C LYS A 133 1.85 -14.42 17.85
N ASN A 134 3.13 -14.46 17.51
CA ASN A 134 4.14 -15.23 18.25
C ASN A 134 4.36 -14.68 19.67
N THR A 135 4.16 -13.37 19.87
CA THR A 135 4.33 -12.71 21.18
C THR A 135 3.05 -12.68 22.00
N LEU A 136 1.91 -12.47 21.35
CA LEU A 136 0.59 -12.45 21.98
C LEU A 136 -0.14 -13.75 21.66
N HIS A 137 -0.02 -14.73 22.56
CA HIS A 137 -0.74 -15.99 22.42
C HIS A 137 -2.26 -15.76 22.36
N HIS A 138 -2.99 -16.65 21.68
CA HIS A 138 -4.43 -16.51 21.38
C HIS A 138 -4.78 -15.34 20.44
N THR A 139 -3.86 -14.94 19.57
CA THR A 139 -4.11 -14.00 18.49
C THR A 139 -4.47 -14.73 17.20
N SER A 140 -5.62 -14.40 16.61
CA SER A 140 -5.98 -14.78 15.24
C SER A 140 -5.63 -13.63 14.29
N ILE A 141 -5.25 -13.95 13.05
CA ILE A 141 -4.97 -12.95 12.01
C ILE A 141 -5.95 -13.19 10.86
N LYS A 142 -6.63 -12.15 10.43
CA LYS A 142 -7.50 -12.18 9.24
C LYS A 142 -7.12 -11.05 8.30
N LEU A 143 -6.93 -11.38 7.01
CA LEU A 143 -6.79 -10.41 5.95
C LEU A 143 -8.18 -10.09 5.39
N ILE A 144 -8.47 -8.80 5.26
CA ILE A 144 -9.69 -8.31 4.62
C ILE A 144 -9.27 -7.67 3.30
N PRO A 145 -9.69 -8.20 2.16
CA PRO A 145 -9.23 -7.72 0.86
C PRO A 145 -9.70 -6.30 0.56
N GLY A 146 -8.91 -5.60 -0.24
CA GLY A 146 -9.22 -4.25 -0.71
C GLY A 146 -8.90 -4.07 -2.18
N LEU A 147 -9.32 -2.95 -2.77
CA LEU A 147 -8.95 -2.59 -4.13
C LEU A 147 -7.49 -2.15 -4.18
N SER A 148 -6.66 -2.85 -4.96
CA SER A 148 -5.26 -2.48 -5.14
C SER A 148 -5.12 -1.27 -6.08
N SER A 149 -3.94 -0.61 -6.05
CA SER A 149 -3.60 0.46 -6.99
C SER A 149 -3.67 0.00 -8.45
N ILE A 150 -3.40 -1.26 -8.73
CA ILE A 150 -3.42 -1.83 -10.08
C ILE A 150 -4.86 -1.90 -10.62
N GLN A 151 -5.82 -2.36 -9.79
CA GLN A 151 -7.24 -2.39 -10.19
C GLN A 151 -7.79 -0.98 -10.41
N LEU A 152 -7.39 -0.03 -9.56
CA LEU A 152 -7.78 1.37 -9.73
C LEU A 152 -7.14 2.00 -10.97
N LEU A 153 -5.89 1.66 -11.30
CA LEU A 153 -5.22 2.11 -12.51
C LEU A 153 -5.99 1.70 -13.76
N VAL A 154 -6.27 0.41 -13.90
CA VAL A 154 -6.96 -0.09 -15.11
C VAL A 154 -8.37 0.45 -15.22
N SER A 155 -9.07 0.59 -14.09
CA SER A 155 -10.38 1.23 -14.03
C SER A 155 -10.33 2.70 -14.45
N ALA A 156 -9.36 3.47 -13.96
CA ALA A 156 -9.22 4.89 -14.25
C ALA A 156 -8.93 5.16 -15.74
N PHE A 157 -8.19 4.25 -16.41
CA PHE A 157 -7.90 4.36 -17.83
C PHE A 157 -8.92 3.66 -18.73
N GLY A 158 -9.85 2.87 -18.16
CA GLY A 158 -10.83 2.08 -18.94
C GLY A 158 -10.14 1.03 -19.82
N ILE A 159 -9.10 0.36 -19.33
CA ILE A 159 -8.30 -0.62 -20.09
C ILE A 159 -8.37 -2.01 -19.44
N PRO A 160 -8.16 -3.09 -20.23
CA PRO A 160 -8.07 -4.43 -19.67
C PRO A 160 -6.83 -4.59 -18.79
N PHE A 161 -6.96 -5.46 -17.77
CA PHE A 161 -5.83 -5.84 -16.92
C PHE A 161 -4.76 -6.59 -17.73
N ASN A 162 -5.18 -7.55 -18.54
CA ASN A 162 -4.30 -8.38 -19.37
C ASN A 162 -4.83 -8.49 -20.80
N GLU A 163 -3.94 -8.77 -21.74
CA GLU A 163 -4.30 -9.18 -23.08
C GLU A 163 -4.79 -10.63 -23.07
N ILE A 164 -5.66 -11.00 -24.03
CA ILE A 164 -6.25 -12.33 -24.12
C ILE A 164 -5.14 -13.38 -24.26
N GLY A 165 -5.15 -14.34 -23.34
CA GLY A 165 -4.18 -15.45 -23.33
C GLY A 165 -2.74 -15.07 -22.98
N LYS A 166 -2.49 -13.83 -22.55
CA LYS A 166 -1.14 -13.37 -22.18
C LYS A 166 -0.94 -13.28 -20.68
N SER A 167 0.27 -13.58 -20.25
CA SER A 167 0.70 -13.43 -18.86
C SER A 167 0.95 -11.96 -18.51
N VAL A 168 0.82 -11.66 -17.22
CA VAL A 168 1.10 -10.35 -16.64
C VAL A 168 2.11 -10.50 -15.52
N LEU A 169 3.10 -9.63 -15.48
CA LEU A 169 4.02 -9.54 -14.35
C LEU A 169 3.70 -8.32 -13.49
N ILE A 170 3.66 -8.53 -12.18
CA ILE A 170 3.65 -7.43 -11.20
C ILE A 170 5.03 -7.37 -10.56
N THR A 171 5.68 -6.20 -10.58
CA THR A 171 7.04 -6.01 -10.07
C THR A 171 7.19 -4.67 -9.35
N THR A 172 8.37 -4.44 -8.77
CA THR A 172 8.73 -3.14 -8.17
C THR A 172 9.66 -2.36 -9.08
N GLY A 173 9.65 -1.01 -8.96
CA GLY A 173 10.58 -0.17 -9.72
C GLY A 173 12.04 -0.60 -9.53
N ARG A 174 12.46 -0.94 -8.32
CA ARG A 174 13.82 -1.43 -8.05
C ARG A 174 14.17 -2.67 -8.88
N LEU A 175 13.30 -3.67 -8.92
CA LEU A 175 13.56 -4.89 -9.70
C LEU A 175 13.55 -4.62 -11.20
N LEU A 176 12.68 -3.73 -11.68
CA LEU A 176 12.66 -3.32 -13.07
C LEU A 176 13.96 -2.62 -13.47
N LYS A 177 14.48 -1.74 -12.61
CA LYS A 177 15.77 -1.08 -12.83
C LYS A 177 16.94 -2.06 -12.84
N GLU A 178 16.97 -3.00 -11.87
CA GLU A 178 18.06 -3.97 -11.73
C GLU A 178 18.10 -5.02 -12.84
N ARG A 179 16.94 -5.50 -13.31
CA ARG A 179 16.82 -6.65 -14.20
C ARG A 179 16.36 -6.31 -15.63
N GLY A 180 15.89 -5.08 -15.85
CA GLY A 180 15.30 -4.68 -17.11
C GLY A 180 13.93 -5.32 -17.38
N TRP A 181 13.54 -5.37 -18.62
CA TRP A 181 12.29 -6.00 -19.06
C TRP A 181 12.38 -7.53 -18.95
N PRO A 182 11.43 -8.20 -18.27
CA PRO A 182 11.46 -9.66 -18.11
C PRO A 182 11.09 -10.37 -19.42
N ASP A 183 11.78 -11.48 -19.68
CA ASP A 183 11.53 -12.31 -20.85
C ASP A 183 10.13 -12.97 -20.80
N GLY A 184 9.53 -13.19 -21.96
CA GLY A 184 8.25 -13.88 -22.11
C GLY A 184 7.04 -13.11 -21.60
N THR A 185 7.20 -11.82 -21.24
CA THR A 185 6.11 -10.98 -20.72
C THR A 185 5.94 -9.75 -21.60
N GLU A 186 4.71 -9.46 -22.00
CA GLU A 186 4.35 -8.27 -22.79
C GLU A 186 3.78 -7.14 -21.93
N THR A 187 3.21 -7.48 -20.75
CA THR A 187 2.55 -6.54 -19.85
C THR A 187 3.16 -6.60 -18.45
N ILE A 188 3.55 -5.45 -17.93
CA ILE A 188 4.13 -5.31 -16.59
C ILE A 188 3.38 -4.23 -15.81
N TYR A 189 3.01 -4.54 -14.57
CA TYR A 189 2.59 -3.54 -13.60
C TYR A 189 3.73 -3.24 -12.64
N VAL A 190 4.02 -1.97 -12.42
CA VAL A 190 5.11 -1.54 -11.55
C VAL A 190 4.55 -0.74 -10.39
N VAL A 191 4.89 -1.21 -9.19
CA VAL A 191 4.52 -0.59 -7.92
C VAL A 191 5.77 -0.23 -7.13
N LEU A 192 5.65 0.64 -6.11
CA LEU A 192 6.76 1.03 -5.24
C LEU A 192 7.99 1.54 -6.01
N ASP A 193 7.77 2.37 -7.02
CA ASP A 193 8.85 2.96 -7.81
C ASP A 193 9.23 4.34 -7.29
N GLY A 194 10.43 4.43 -6.74
CA GLY A 194 11.01 5.70 -6.24
C GLY A 194 11.66 6.58 -7.31
N GLU A 195 12.01 6.01 -8.49
CA GLU A 195 12.97 6.62 -9.41
C GLU A 195 12.50 6.75 -10.87
N CYS A 196 11.24 6.45 -11.17
CA CYS A 196 10.72 6.36 -12.54
C CYS A 196 11.50 5.31 -13.37
N SER A 197 11.53 4.08 -12.87
CA SER A 197 12.39 3.00 -13.40
C SER A 197 12.12 2.62 -14.84
N PHE A 198 10.98 3.02 -15.41
CA PHE A 198 10.71 2.90 -16.85
C PHE A 198 11.73 3.63 -17.73
N THR A 199 12.46 4.62 -17.21
CA THR A 199 13.49 5.36 -17.93
C THR A 199 14.78 4.59 -18.18
N PHE A 200 15.01 3.50 -17.41
CA PHE A 200 16.18 2.62 -17.60
C PHE A 200 15.95 1.54 -18.65
N LEU A 201 14.74 1.43 -19.19
CA LEU A 201 14.42 0.49 -20.25
C LEU A 201 14.97 0.99 -21.58
N LYS A 202 15.73 0.12 -22.26
CA LYS A 202 16.36 0.44 -23.56
C LYS A 202 15.40 0.31 -24.75
N ASP A 203 14.26 -0.36 -24.55
CA ASP A 203 13.28 -0.62 -25.61
C ASP A 203 12.46 0.66 -25.88
N SER A 204 12.46 1.11 -27.13
CA SER A 204 11.69 2.29 -27.56
C SER A 204 10.21 2.00 -27.81
N ASN A 205 9.82 0.72 -27.88
CA ASN A 205 8.45 0.29 -28.22
C ASN A 205 7.61 -0.01 -26.97
N ILE A 206 7.71 0.83 -25.95
CA ILE A 206 6.98 0.66 -24.70
C ILE A 206 5.93 1.75 -24.57
N TYR A 207 4.69 1.33 -24.32
CA TYR A 207 3.61 2.20 -23.94
C TYR A 207 3.42 2.18 -22.42
N ILE A 208 3.13 3.33 -21.82
CA ILE A 208 2.91 3.48 -20.39
C ILE A 208 1.54 4.09 -20.10
N TRP A 209 0.87 3.57 -19.08
CA TRP A 209 -0.25 4.19 -18.38
C TRP A 209 0.22 4.47 -16.95
N TRP A 210 0.52 5.72 -16.66
CA TRP A 210 0.99 6.16 -15.35
C TRP A 210 -0.11 6.92 -14.62
N ALA A 211 -0.28 6.62 -13.34
CA ALA A 211 -1.25 7.30 -12.48
C ALA A 211 -0.64 7.63 -11.12
N ALA A 212 -0.99 8.80 -10.61
CA ALA A 212 -0.71 9.20 -9.24
C ALA A 212 -2.00 9.54 -8.49
N TYR A 213 -2.00 9.33 -7.17
CA TYR A 213 -3.08 9.65 -6.25
C TYR A 213 -4.45 9.11 -6.68
N LEU A 214 -4.47 7.87 -7.18
CA LEU A 214 -5.71 7.20 -7.61
C LEU A 214 -6.79 7.27 -6.53
N GLY A 215 -8.00 7.69 -6.93
CA GLY A 215 -9.13 7.87 -6.02
C GLY A 215 -9.09 9.11 -5.13
N MET A 216 -8.04 9.92 -5.22
CA MET A 216 -7.92 11.18 -4.52
C MET A 216 -8.34 12.36 -5.41
N LYS A 217 -8.55 13.53 -4.81
CA LYS A 217 -8.89 14.76 -5.54
C LYS A 217 -7.82 15.15 -6.57
N GLU A 218 -6.56 14.87 -6.26
CA GLU A 218 -5.40 15.19 -7.08
C GLU A 218 -5.05 14.09 -8.08
N GLN A 219 -5.95 13.14 -8.31
CA GLN A 219 -5.72 12.07 -9.27
C GLN A 219 -5.19 12.61 -10.61
N THR A 220 -4.04 12.10 -11.01
CA THR A 220 -3.36 12.49 -12.25
C THR A 220 -3.12 11.27 -13.10
N LEU A 221 -3.48 11.33 -14.38
CA LEU A 221 -3.40 10.24 -15.35
C LEU A 221 -2.61 10.70 -16.57
N ILE A 222 -1.54 9.99 -16.94
CA ILE A 222 -0.74 10.24 -18.15
C ILE A 222 -0.55 8.91 -18.88
N LYS A 223 -0.72 8.89 -20.21
CA LYS A 223 -0.50 7.70 -21.02
C LYS A 223 0.12 8.03 -22.37
N GLY A 224 0.95 7.15 -22.89
CA GLY A 224 1.59 7.30 -24.21
C GLY A 224 2.82 6.42 -24.34
N GLU A 225 3.55 6.61 -25.45
CA GLU A 225 4.84 5.94 -25.66
C GLU A 225 5.90 6.55 -24.75
N VAL A 226 6.64 5.70 -24.04
CA VAL A 226 7.66 6.14 -23.06
C VAL A 226 8.65 7.16 -23.64
N PRO A 227 9.18 7.00 -24.89
CA PRO A 227 10.09 8.00 -25.47
C PRO A 227 9.47 9.39 -25.64
N LYS A 228 8.15 9.47 -25.84
CA LYS A 228 7.44 10.74 -26.09
C LYS A 228 7.06 11.44 -24.79
N ILE A 229 6.56 10.70 -23.81
CA ILE A 229 5.93 11.29 -22.61
C ILE A 229 6.72 11.05 -21.31
N GLY A 230 7.78 10.26 -21.32
CA GLY A 230 8.52 9.93 -20.12
C GLY A 230 9.04 11.15 -19.34
N LYS A 231 9.52 12.20 -20.07
CA LYS A 231 9.95 13.45 -19.43
C LYS A 231 8.80 14.22 -18.77
N GLU A 232 7.61 14.19 -19.37
CA GLU A 232 6.40 14.80 -18.80
C GLU A 232 6.00 14.10 -17.50
N ILE A 233 5.99 12.75 -17.49
CA ILE A 233 5.71 11.97 -16.28
C ILE A 233 6.69 12.34 -15.16
N ILE A 234 7.99 12.38 -15.43
CA ILE A 234 9.01 12.72 -14.43
C ILE A 234 8.75 14.12 -13.86
N LYS A 235 8.52 15.10 -14.72
CA LYS A 235 8.23 16.48 -14.31
C LYS A 235 6.99 16.55 -13.43
N THR A 236 5.89 15.98 -13.91
CA THR A 236 4.60 15.95 -13.17
C THR A 236 4.74 15.25 -11.82
N ARG A 237 5.39 14.07 -11.80
CA ARG A 237 5.65 13.32 -10.58
C ARG A 237 6.44 14.13 -9.54
N ASN A 238 7.49 14.82 -9.99
CA ASN A 238 8.34 15.62 -9.10
C ASN A 238 7.56 16.83 -8.54
N THR A 239 6.76 17.51 -9.35
CA THR A 239 5.90 18.61 -8.90
C THR A 239 4.90 18.11 -7.84
N LEU A 240 4.13 17.06 -8.15
CA LEU A 240 3.15 16.47 -7.25
C LEU A 240 3.78 16.02 -5.92
N ARG A 241 4.98 15.41 -5.98
CA ARG A 241 5.71 15.01 -4.78
C ARG A 241 6.21 16.18 -3.96
N SER A 242 6.70 17.25 -4.62
CA SER A 242 7.15 18.48 -3.95
C SER A 242 6.00 19.16 -3.21
N ASP A 243 4.85 19.28 -3.85
CA ASP A 243 3.68 19.96 -3.30
C ASP A 243 3.12 19.26 -2.05
N LYS A 244 3.09 17.92 -2.03
CA LYS A 244 2.54 17.13 -0.92
C LYS A 244 3.59 16.59 0.05
N GLY A 245 4.86 16.53 -0.34
CA GLY A 245 5.93 15.87 0.43
C GLY A 245 5.95 14.34 0.31
N TRP A 246 5.02 13.74 -0.42
CA TRP A 246 4.92 12.30 -0.68
C TRP A 246 4.27 12.05 -2.04
N ILE A 247 4.35 10.82 -2.56
CA ILE A 247 3.64 10.40 -3.76
C ILE A 247 3.21 8.94 -3.64
N LEU A 248 2.02 8.64 -4.18
CA LEU A 248 1.52 7.29 -4.41
C LEU A 248 1.27 7.16 -5.90
N ASP A 249 2.15 6.49 -6.60
CA ASP A 249 2.04 6.26 -8.04
C ASP A 249 2.18 4.78 -8.42
N VAL A 250 1.64 4.43 -9.55
CA VAL A 250 1.63 3.09 -10.13
C VAL A 250 1.52 3.22 -11.64
N TYR A 251 2.09 2.28 -12.39
CA TYR A 251 1.95 2.29 -13.84
C TYR A 251 1.91 0.89 -14.44
N LYS A 252 1.24 0.79 -15.60
CA LYS A 252 1.27 -0.35 -16.52
C LYS A 252 2.23 -0.01 -17.64
N LEU A 253 3.08 -0.96 -18.02
CA LEU A 253 3.91 -0.93 -19.22
C LEU A 253 3.45 -2.06 -20.15
N GLN A 254 3.46 -1.79 -21.44
CA GLN A 254 3.16 -2.77 -22.47
C GLN A 254 4.09 -2.60 -23.66
N ARG A 255 4.68 -3.70 -24.12
CA ARG A 255 5.40 -3.70 -25.41
C ARG A 255 4.41 -3.58 -26.56
N LEU A 256 4.68 -2.64 -27.45
CA LEU A 256 3.94 -2.51 -28.70
C LEU A 256 4.53 -3.50 -29.70
N ILE A 257 3.73 -4.45 -30.14
CA ILE A 257 4.08 -5.34 -31.24
C ILE A 257 3.99 -4.48 -32.49
N ARG A 258 5.13 -4.23 -33.15
CA ARG A 258 5.13 -3.69 -34.52
C ARG A 258 4.80 -4.87 -35.44
N ASN A 259 3.60 -4.87 -36.02
CA ASN A 259 3.28 -5.72 -37.16
C ASN A 259 4.12 -5.31 -38.39
#